data_3a912e8a84fa02cf9bbd4214a9689909
#
_entry.id   3a912e8a84fa02cf9bbd4214a9689909
#
_cell.length_a   1.000
_cell.length_b   1.000
_cell.length_c   1.000
_cell.angle_alpha   90.00
_cell.angle_beta   90.00
_cell.angle_gamma   90.00
#
_symmetry.space_group_name_H-M   'P 1'
#
loop_
_entity.id
_entity.type
_entity.pdbx_description
1 polymer ?
#
loop_
_entity_poly.entity_id
_entity_poly.type
_entity_poly.pdbx_seq_one_letter_code
_entity_poly.pdbx_strand_id
1 'polypeptide(L)'
;MRLIILFLLLSFSLVKAEVIRVFAAADLQFALRELADIYMKKYPEDKIELIFGSSGKGFAQIKAGAPYHIFFSADMKYAEELYKEGYAITKPKPYAIGRIVLWTRKDSGLDPSKFPEVLLDPRVKRIAIANWDHAPYGKASKEALEAYGVFQKVKDKLVIGENIAQTASYIRSGAADLGFIALSLAKAPELEMVGRYWLVPEDKHKRILQGYVITKEGQKFVSARRFYEFVASKEARKVFTKYGFLLPGER
;
A
#
# COMPACT_ATOMS: atom_id res chain seq x y z
N MET A 1 -29.15 -23.85 -61.60
CA MET A 1 -29.29 -23.76 -60.13
C MET A 1 -27.88 -23.49 -59.56
N ARG A 2 -27.56 -22.22 -59.33
CA ARG A 2 -26.22 -21.81 -58.81
C ARG A 2 -26.30 -21.73 -57.28
N LEU A 3 -25.54 -22.59 -56.60
CA LEU A 3 -25.43 -22.63 -55.15
C LEU A 3 -24.45 -21.51 -54.71
N ILE A 4 -24.98 -20.46 -54.07
CA ILE A 4 -24.16 -19.40 -53.47
C ILE A 4 -23.82 -19.88 -52.06
N ILE A 5 -22.56 -20.29 -51.86
CA ILE A 5 -21.98 -20.60 -50.55
C ILE A 5 -21.61 -19.28 -49.91
N LEU A 6 -22.39 -18.84 -48.91
CA LEU A 6 -22.11 -17.66 -48.10
C LEU A 6 -21.07 -18.03 -47.03
N PHE A 7 -19.80 -17.63 -47.25
CA PHE A 7 -18.75 -17.76 -46.26
C PHE A 7 -18.94 -16.70 -45.18
N LEU A 8 -19.46 -17.11 -44.02
CA LEU A 8 -19.52 -16.27 -42.83
C LEU A 8 -18.11 -16.20 -42.23
N LEU A 9 -17.36 -15.11 -42.52
CA LEU A 9 -16.11 -14.80 -41.87
C LEU A 9 -16.39 -14.38 -40.43
N LEU A 10 -16.31 -15.34 -39.50
CA LEU A 10 -16.21 -15.02 -38.06
C LEU A 10 -14.87 -14.30 -37.80
N SER A 11 -14.93 -13.00 -37.71
CA SER A 11 -13.80 -12.19 -37.23
C SER A 11 -13.60 -12.50 -35.75
N PHE A 12 -12.74 -13.45 -35.44
CA PHE A 12 -12.21 -13.60 -34.10
C PHE A 12 -11.32 -12.39 -33.84
N SER A 13 -11.86 -11.38 -33.17
CA SER A 13 -11.03 -10.33 -32.57
C SER A 13 -10.14 -10.99 -31.51
N LEU A 14 -8.87 -11.19 -31.83
CA LEU A 14 -7.87 -11.56 -30.85
C LEU A 14 -7.84 -10.44 -29.81
N VAL A 15 -8.51 -10.66 -28.67
CA VAL A 15 -8.40 -9.80 -27.52
C VAL A 15 -6.96 -9.94 -27.04
N LYS A 16 -6.13 -8.95 -27.36
CA LYS A 16 -4.73 -8.91 -26.92
C LYS A 16 -4.74 -8.74 -25.43
N ALA A 17 -4.17 -9.70 -24.71
CA ALA A 17 -3.98 -9.58 -23.25
C ALA A 17 -3.19 -8.31 -22.93
N GLU A 18 -3.80 -7.41 -22.17
CA GLU A 18 -3.13 -6.19 -21.71
C GLU A 18 -2.46 -6.45 -20.37
N VAL A 19 -1.18 -6.05 -20.26
CA VAL A 19 -0.43 -6.10 -19.00
C VAL A 19 -0.45 -4.72 -18.38
N ILE A 20 -1.09 -4.60 -17.21
CA ILE A 20 -1.18 -3.36 -16.46
C ILE A 20 -0.11 -3.36 -15.37
N ARG A 21 0.78 -2.37 -15.41
CA ARG A 21 1.77 -2.14 -14.36
C ARG A 21 1.22 -1.16 -13.34
N VAL A 22 1.08 -1.63 -12.11
CA VAL A 22 0.54 -0.86 -11.00
C VAL A 22 1.63 -0.63 -9.97
N PHE A 23 1.98 0.64 -9.74
CA PHE A 23 2.81 0.99 -8.60
C PHE A 23 1.91 1.24 -7.39
N ALA A 24 2.24 0.63 -6.26
CA ALA A 24 1.47 0.79 -5.04
C ALA A 24 2.37 0.99 -3.81
N ALA A 25 1.88 1.79 -2.88
CA ALA A 25 2.46 1.90 -1.55
C ALA A 25 2.52 0.52 -0.89
N ALA A 26 3.64 0.24 -0.22
CA ALA A 26 3.99 -1.11 0.23
C ALA A 26 3.08 -1.66 1.34
N ASP A 27 2.28 -0.83 1.99
CA ASP A 27 1.22 -1.25 2.91
C ASP A 27 0.09 -2.03 2.24
N LEU A 28 -0.05 -1.89 0.91
CA LEU A 28 -1.01 -2.63 0.09
C LEU A 28 -0.51 -4.02 -0.34
N GLN A 29 0.69 -4.42 0.05
CA GLN A 29 1.34 -5.61 -0.49
C GLN A 29 0.45 -6.86 -0.49
N PHE A 30 -0.30 -7.10 0.56
CA PHE A 30 -1.19 -8.26 0.66
C PHE A 30 -2.60 -7.96 0.14
N ALA A 31 -3.18 -6.83 0.54
CA ALA A 31 -4.52 -6.45 0.13
C ALA A 31 -4.65 -6.28 -1.39
N LEU A 32 -3.68 -5.64 -2.04
CA LEU A 32 -3.75 -5.41 -3.48
C LEU A 32 -3.42 -6.66 -4.29
N ARG A 33 -2.60 -7.59 -3.76
CA ARG A 33 -2.41 -8.92 -4.38
C ARG A 33 -3.71 -9.70 -4.39
N GLU A 34 -4.40 -9.79 -3.25
CA GLU A 34 -5.71 -10.46 -3.17
C GLU A 34 -6.73 -9.81 -4.10
N LEU A 35 -6.75 -8.48 -4.15
CA LEU A 35 -7.66 -7.74 -5.03
C LEU A 35 -7.36 -7.99 -6.52
N ALA A 36 -6.07 -8.02 -6.89
CA ALA A 36 -5.65 -8.32 -8.26
C ALA A 36 -6.01 -9.75 -8.66
N ASP A 37 -5.86 -10.72 -7.75
CA ASP A 37 -6.25 -12.11 -7.98
C ASP A 37 -7.77 -12.25 -8.20
N ILE A 38 -8.59 -11.56 -7.41
CA ILE A 38 -10.06 -11.51 -7.59
C ILE A 38 -10.40 -10.89 -8.94
N TYR A 39 -9.74 -9.78 -9.29
CA TYR A 39 -9.96 -9.10 -10.56
C TYR A 39 -9.59 -9.99 -11.76
N MET A 40 -8.40 -10.61 -11.76
CA MET A 40 -7.94 -11.46 -12.86
C MET A 40 -8.77 -12.74 -13.02
N LYS A 41 -9.40 -13.26 -11.96
CA LYS A 41 -10.40 -14.34 -12.08
C LYS A 41 -11.65 -13.87 -12.79
N LYS A 42 -12.05 -12.62 -12.62
CA LYS A 42 -13.22 -12.02 -13.28
C LYS A 42 -12.93 -11.57 -14.72
N TYR A 43 -11.69 -11.16 -14.98
CA TYR A 43 -11.20 -10.66 -16.26
C TYR A 43 -9.90 -11.39 -16.64
N PRO A 44 -10.01 -12.66 -17.08
CA PRO A 44 -8.83 -13.50 -17.30
C PRO A 44 -7.93 -13.06 -18.47
N GLU A 45 -8.44 -12.21 -19.33
CA GLU A 45 -7.68 -11.58 -20.41
C GLU A 45 -6.72 -10.48 -19.91
N ASP A 46 -6.96 -9.92 -18.73
CA ASP A 46 -6.13 -8.86 -18.16
C ASP A 46 -5.04 -9.45 -17.24
N LYS A 47 -3.84 -8.88 -17.29
CA LYS A 47 -2.75 -9.19 -16.35
C LYS A 47 -2.37 -7.98 -15.54
N ILE A 48 -2.21 -8.14 -14.22
CA ILE A 48 -1.77 -7.08 -13.33
C ILE A 48 -0.40 -7.42 -12.80
N GLU A 49 0.57 -6.54 -13.07
CA GLU A 49 1.90 -6.54 -12.47
C GLU A 49 1.94 -5.51 -11.35
N LEU A 50 2.19 -5.97 -10.13
CA LEU A 50 2.23 -5.14 -8.94
C LEU A 50 3.68 -4.82 -8.56
N ILE A 51 3.99 -3.54 -8.46
CA ILE A 51 5.26 -3.01 -8.00
C ILE A 51 5.03 -2.27 -6.69
N PHE A 52 5.77 -2.63 -5.65
CA PHE A 52 5.61 -2.04 -4.32
C PHE A 52 6.81 -1.21 -3.91
N GLY A 53 6.55 -0.08 -3.25
CA GLY A 53 7.57 0.81 -2.73
C GLY A 53 6.99 1.89 -1.83
N SER A 54 7.78 2.89 -1.45
CA SER A 54 7.25 4.08 -0.79
C SER A 54 6.51 4.97 -1.76
N SER A 55 5.48 5.68 -1.28
CA SER A 55 4.68 6.57 -2.12
C SER A 55 5.51 7.66 -2.80
N GLY A 56 6.46 8.27 -2.07
CA GLY A 56 7.34 9.30 -2.62
C GLY A 56 8.27 8.77 -3.70
N LYS A 57 8.75 7.51 -3.58
CA LYS A 57 9.55 6.86 -4.62
C LYS A 57 8.74 6.62 -5.89
N GLY A 58 7.52 6.07 -5.75
CA GLY A 58 6.63 5.88 -6.90
C GLY A 58 6.29 7.19 -7.61
N PHE A 59 5.99 8.23 -6.83
CA PHE A 59 5.76 9.58 -7.33
C PHE A 59 6.96 10.10 -8.15
N ALA A 60 8.18 10.01 -7.61
CA ALA A 60 9.38 10.45 -8.30
C ALA A 60 9.66 9.65 -9.58
N GLN A 61 9.44 8.33 -9.55
CA GLN A 61 9.61 7.46 -10.71
C GLN A 61 8.62 7.78 -11.84
N ILE A 62 7.35 8.05 -11.50
CA ILE A 62 6.33 8.45 -12.49
C ILE A 62 6.72 9.78 -13.16
N LYS A 63 7.17 10.75 -12.37
CA LYS A 63 7.68 12.04 -12.90
C LYS A 63 8.92 11.87 -13.79
N ALA A 64 9.73 10.85 -13.52
CA ALA A 64 10.88 10.47 -14.34
C ALA A 64 10.53 9.57 -15.55
N GLY A 65 9.24 9.32 -15.81
CA GLY A 65 8.77 8.57 -16.98
C GLY A 65 8.69 7.06 -16.79
N ALA A 66 8.63 6.56 -15.56
CA ALA A 66 8.40 5.15 -15.31
C ALA A 66 7.05 4.69 -15.89
N PRO A 67 6.99 3.52 -16.57
CA PRO A 67 5.81 3.09 -17.32
C PRO A 67 4.77 2.42 -16.40
N TYR A 68 4.40 3.08 -15.33
CA TYR A 68 3.31 2.64 -14.45
C TYR A 68 1.98 3.19 -14.95
N HIS A 69 0.95 2.35 -15.03
CA HIS A 69 -0.35 2.71 -15.58
C HIS A 69 -1.33 3.19 -14.50
N ILE A 70 -1.19 2.69 -13.27
CA ILE A 70 -1.95 3.12 -12.10
C ILE A 70 -1.00 3.34 -10.95
N PHE A 71 -1.27 4.34 -10.14
CA PHE A 71 -0.52 4.68 -8.94
C PHE A 71 -1.43 4.68 -7.72
N PHE A 72 -1.07 3.88 -6.72
CA PHE A 72 -1.68 3.87 -5.39
C PHE A 72 -0.73 4.48 -4.38
N SER A 73 -1.16 5.55 -3.75
CA SER A 73 -0.38 6.27 -2.75
C SER A 73 -0.98 6.15 -1.37
N ALA A 74 -0.15 5.96 -0.36
CA ALA A 74 -0.53 6.05 1.04
C ALA A 74 -0.68 7.51 1.54
N ASP A 75 -0.44 8.49 0.68
CA ASP A 75 -0.74 9.90 0.92
C ASP A 75 -1.45 10.46 -0.31
N MET A 76 -2.69 10.92 -0.12
CA MET A 76 -3.52 11.54 -1.17
C MET A 76 -2.77 12.65 -1.92
N LYS A 77 -1.93 13.39 -1.22
CA LYS A 77 -1.20 14.53 -1.77
C LYS A 77 -0.34 14.17 -2.98
N TYR A 78 0.34 13.01 -2.98
CA TYR A 78 1.13 12.59 -4.14
C TYR A 78 0.26 12.33 -5.38
N ALA A 79 -0.92 11.74 -5.20
CA ALA A 79 -1.86 11.53 -6.30
C ALA A 79 -2.43 12.87 -6.82
N GLU A 80 -2.71 13.81 -5.92
CA GLU A 80 -3.16 15.16 -6.27
C GLU A 80 -2.10 15.93 -7.06
N GLU A 81 -0.84 15.87 -6.64
CA GLU A 81 0.27 16.51 -7.34
C GLU A 81 0.50 15.94 -8.74
N LEU A 82 0.46 14.60 -8.90
CA LEU A 82 0.54 13.97 -10.23
C LEU A 82 -0.57 14.46 -11.17
N TYR A 83 -1.79 14.56 -10.65
CA TYR A 83 -2.92 15.06 -11.44
C TYR A 83 -2.74 16.55 -11.81
N LYS A 84 -2.39 17.39 -10.84
CA LYS A 84 -2.17 18.83 -11.03
C LYS A 84 -1.05 19.12 -12.04
N GLU A 85 0.00 18.32 -12.01
CA GLU A 85 1.17 18.47 -12.90
C GLU A 85 1.00 17.77 -14.26
N GLY A 86 -0.14 17.11 -14.52
CA GLY A 86 -0.43 16.45 -15.80
C GLY A 86 0.20 15.06 -15.99
N TYR A 87 0.72 14.45 -14.93
CA TYR A 87 1.23 13.06 -14.94
C TYR A 87 0.12 12.01 -14.71
N ALA A 88 -1.05 12.43 -14.29
CA ALA A 88 -2.24 11.57 -14.15
C ALA A 88 -3.42 12.15 -14.95
N ILE A 89 -4.26 11.26 -15.50
CA ILE A 89 -5.40 11.60 -16.33
C ILE A 89 -6.72 11.59 -15.57
N THR A 90 -6.75 10.99 -14.38
CA THR A 90 -7.95 10.97 -13.53
C THR A 90 -7.75 11.84 -12.31
N LYS A 91 -8.83 12.47 -11.84
CA LYS A 91 -8.82 13.08 -10.51
C LYS A 91 -8.53 12.02 -9.47
N PRO A 92 -7.73 12.32 -8.44
CA PRO A 92 -7.45 11.40 -7.36
C PRO A 92 -8.73 10.97 -6.65
N LYS A 93 -8.86 9.67 -6.41
CA LYS A 93 -9.94 9.10 -5.60
C LYS A 93 -9.38 8.53 -4.32
N PRO A 94 -10.00 8.78 -3.16
CA PRO A 94 -9.64 8.07 -1.95
C PRO A 94 -10.13 6.62 -2.04
N TYR A 95 -9.31 5.66 -1.59
CA TYR A 95 -9.72 4.25 -1.54
C TYR A 95 -9.70 3.67 -0.13
N ALA A 96 -8.83 4.18 0.76
CA ALA A 96 -8.66 3.68 2.11
C ALA A 96 -8.07 4.73 3.05
N ILE A 97 -8.13 4.45 4.35
CA ILE A 97 -7.41 5.17 5.39
C ILE A 97 -6.55 4.15 6.11
N GLY A 98 -5.24 4.37 6.07
CA GLY A 98 -4.26 3.50 6.73
C GLY A 98 -4.17 3.76 8.22
N ARG A 99 -3.75 2.74 8.97
CA ARG A 99 -3.49 2.81 10.41
C ARG A 99 -2.12 2.24 10.72
N ILE A 100 -1.42 2.81 11.70
CA ILE A 100 -0.12 2.32 12.15
C ILE A 100 -0.24 1.55 13.45
N VAL A 101 0.63 0.57 13.60
CA VAL A 101 0.76 -0.26 14.81
C VAL A 101 2.21 -0.32 15.24
N LEU A 102 2.44 -0.44 16.53
CA LEU A 102 3.69 -0.95 17.06
C LEU A 102 3.63 -2.47 17.04
N TRP A 103 4.54 -3.11 16.34
CA TRP A 103 4.55 -4.56 16.12
C TRP A 103 5.86 -5.19 16.60
N THR A 104 5.77 -6.39 17.14
CA THR A 104 6.91 -7.22 17.52
C THR A 104 6.61 -8.70 17.31
N ARG A 105 7.65 -9.54 17.22
CA ARG A 105 7.46 -11.00 17.20
C ARG A 105 6.94 -11.49 18.54
N LYS A 106 6.14 -12.54 18.51
CA LYS A 106 5.59 -13.20 19.72
C LYS A 106 6.69 -13.74 20.64
N ASP A 107 7.79 -14.21 20.07
CA ASP A 107 8.94 -14.77 20.78
C ASP A 107 9.92 -13.74 21.36
N SER A 108 9.72 -12.46 21.09
CA SER A 108 10.59 -11.38 21.60
C SER A 108 10.48 -11.16 23.11
N GLY A 109 9.40 -11.60 23.74
CA GLY A 109 9.07 -11.30 25.12
C GLY A 109 8.73 -9.82 25.39
N LEU A 110 8.63 -8.99 24.34
CA LEU A 110 8.22 -7.59 24.43
C LEU A 110 6.71 -7.46 24.34
N ASP A 111 6.14 -6.50 25.06
CA ASP A 111 4.71 -6.20 25.02
C ASP A 111 4.47 -4.82 24.37
N PRO A 112 4.00 -4.76 23.11
CA PRO A 112 3.78 -3.50 22.42
C PRO A 112 2.69 -2.64 23.05
N SER A 113 1.79 -3.22 23.86
CA SER A 113 0.74 -2.45 24.55
C SER A 113 1.27 -1.52 25.64
N LYS A 114 2.52 -1.75 26.06
CA LYS A 114 3.26 -0.86 26.99
C LYS A 114 3.96 0.31 26.29
N PHE A 115 3.47 0.70 25.14
CA PHE A 115 3.95 1.91 24.45
C PHE A 115 3.54 3.16 25.25
N PRO A 116 4.45 4.16 25.43
CA PRO A 116 5.80 4.26 24.84
C PRO A 116 6.93 3.60 25.65
N GLU A 117 6.67 3.14 26.87
CA GLU A 117 7.69 2.64 27.80
C GLU A 117 8.45 1.43 27.25
N VAL A 118 7.81 0.56 26.48
CA VAL A 118 8.45 -0.60 25.87
C VAL A 118 9.62 -0.23 24.96
N LEU A 119 9.62 0.96 24.35
CA LEU A 119 10.72 1.45 23.51
C LEU A 119 12.00 1.73 24.34
N LEU A 120 11.83 1.97 25.63
CA LEU A 120 12.92 2.25 26.57
C LEU A 120 13.38 0.99 27.31
N ASP A 121 12.74 -0.15 27.11
CA ASP A 121 13.17 -1.43 27.67
C ASP A 121 14.64 -1.71 27.28
N PRO A 122 15.51 -2.12 28.24
CA PRO A 122 16.92 -2.40 27.97
C PRO A 122 17.15 -3.48 26.89
N ARG A 123 16.19 -4.34 26.65
CA ARG A 123 16.22 -5.38 25.60
C ARG A 123 16.04 -4.79 24.20
N VAL A 124 15.39 -3.62 24.09
CA VAL A 124 15.15 -2.95 22.83
C VAL A 124 16.39 -2.17 22.41
N LYS A 125 17.12 -2.70 21.45
CA LYS A 125 18.31 -2.09 20.87
C LYS A 125 18.04 -1.43 19.52
N ARG A 126 17.10 -1.99 18.73
CA ARG A 126 16.78 -1.52 17.39
C ARG A 126 15.27 -1.43 17.19
N ILE A 127 14.82 -0.27 16.75
CA ILE A 127 13.41 0.06 16.51
C ILE A 127 13.27 0.36 15.01
N ALA A 128 12.53 -0.47 14.29
CA ALA A 128 12.33 -0.26 12.86
C ALA A 128 11.25 0.80 12.59
N ILE A 129 11.53 1.70 11.68
CA ILE A 129 10.63 2.74 11.20
C ILE A 129 10.86 2.96 9.70
N ALA A 130 9.82 3.23 8.92
CA ALA A 130 10.00 3.57 7.53
C ALA A 130 10.57 5.00 7.38
N ASN A 131 11.26 5.25 6.27
CA ASN A 131 11.83 6.55 5.99
C ASN A 131 10.73 7.61 5.89
N TRP A 132 10.71 8.54 6.82
CA TRP A 132 9.68 9.59 6.94
C TRP A 132 9.74 10.66 5.86
N ASP A 133 10.82 10.75 5.08
CA ASP A 133 10.95 11.76 4.03
C ASP A 133 10.10 11.40 2.79
N HIS A 134 9.89 10.11 2.53
CA HIS A 134 9.17 9.65 1.34
C HIS A 134 8.17 8.49 1.58
N ALA A 135 8.09 7.97 2.81
CA ALA A 135 7.10 6.95 3.18
C ALA A 135 6.07 7.54 4.16
N PRO A 136 4.78 7.65 3.78
CA PRO A 136 3.74 8.25 4.62
C PRO A 136 3.58 7.57 5.98
N TYR A 137 3.72 6.23 6.03
CA TYR A 137 3.71 5.50 7.30
C TYR A 137 4.90 5.83 8.19
N GLY A 138 6.07 6.08 7.61
CA GLY A 138 7.25 6.56 8.35
C GLY A 138 7.00 7.93 8.96
N LYS A 139 6.39 8.84 8.19
CA LYS A 139 6.01 10.18 8.67
C LYS A 139 5.02 10.09 9.84
N ALA A 140 3.96 9.30 9.70
CA ALA A 140 2.98 9.08 10.76
C ALA A 140 3.61 8.45 12.03
N SER A 141 4.55 7.52 11.86
CA SER A 141 5.27 6.89 12.97
C SER A 141 6.15 7.88 13.71
N LYS A 142 6.86 8.75 12.98
CA LYS A 142 7.65 9.82 13.56
C LYS A 142 6.77 10.82 14.33
N GLU A 143 5.66 11.25 13.73
CA GLU A 143 4.68 12.13 14.38
C GLU A 143 4.16 11.52 15.69
N ALA A 144 3.87 10.21 15.71
CA ALA A 144 3.46 9.52 16.93
C ALA A 144 4.57 9.51 18.00
N LEU A 145 5.81 9.21 17.64
CA LEU A 145 6.94 9.25 18.56
C LEU A 145 7.15 10.66 19.14
N GLU A 146 6.97 11.69 18.34
CA GLU A 146 7.05 13.09 18.75
C GLU A 146 5.87 13.46 19.66
N ALA A 147 4.65 13.06 19.35
CA ALA A 147 3.44 13.30 20.16
C ALA A 147 3.53 12.68 21.56
N TYR A 148 4.23 11.54 21.69
CA TYR A 148 4.51 10.91 22.99
C TYR A 148 5.79 11.42 23.66
N GLY A 149 6.52 12.36 23.05
CA GLY A 149 7.74 12.95 23.61
C GLY A 149 8.91 11.97 23.73
N VAL A 150 8.92 10.90 22.95
CA VAL A 150 9.95 9.84 23.04
C VAL A 150 10.92 9.83 21.85
N PHE A 151 10.64 10.54 20.77
CA PHE A 151 11.46 10.52 19.55
C PHE A 151 12.96 10.76 19.86
N GLN A 152 13.30 11.81 20.62
CA GLN A 152 14.68 12.12 20.94
C GLN A 152 15.37 11.06 21.82
N LYS A 153 14.59 10.34 22.63
CA LYS A 153 15.12 9.28 23.51
C LYS A 153 15.45 8.00 22.75
N VAL A 154 14.82 7.79 21.60
CA VAL A 154 14.94 6.54 20.81
C VAL A 154 15.62 6.73 19.46
N LYS A 155 15.92 7.95 19.05
CA LYS A 155 16.46 8.26 17.71
C LYS A 155 17.70 7.44 17.34
N ASP A 156 18.59 7.18 18.30
CA ASP A 156 19.82 6.43 18.08
C ASP A 156 19.59 4.90 17.99
N LYS A 157 18.39 4.43 18.31
CA LYS A 157 17.95 3.05 18.14
C LYS A 157 17.20 2.82 16.81
N LEU A 158 16.90 3.88 16.06
CA LEU A 158 16.06 3.78 14.86
C LEU A 158 16.81 3.09 13.71
N VAL A 159 16.17 2.10 13.12
CA VAL A 159 16.57 1.43 11.88
C VAL A 159 15.58 1.82 10.80
N ILE A 160 16.09 2.47 9.77
CA ILE A 160 15.26 3.09 8.74
C ILE A 160 15.05 2.12 7.58
N GLY A 161 13.80 1.72 7.35
CA GLY A 161 13.38 0.97 6.16
C GLY A 161 13.05 1.91 5.01
N GLU A 162 13.38 1.51 3.78
CA GLU A 162 13.04 2.25 2.56
C GLU A 162 11.52 2.48 2.42
N ASN A 163 10.73 1.48 2.84
CA ASN A 163 9.27 1.52 2.86
C ASN A 163 8.74 0.67 4.02
N ILE A 164 7.42 0.69 4.19
CA ILE A 164 6.80 0.04 5.35
C ILE A 164 6.87 -1.50 5.31
N ALA A 165 6.96 -2.13 4.14
CA ALA A 165 7.13 -3.57 4.04
C ALA A 165 8.57 -4.01 4.40
N GLN A 166 9.59 -3.25 3.98
CA GLN A 166 10.96 -3.51 4.42
C GLN A 166 11.10 -3.32 5.94
N THR A 167 10.43 -2.31 6.50
CA THR A 167 10.36 -2.11 7.95
C THR A 167 9.81 -3.34 8.67
N ALA A 168 8.70 -3.92 8.17
CA ALA A 168 8.15 -5.15 8.71
C ALA A 168 9.12 -6.34 8.59
N SER A 169 9.85 -6.42 7.48
CA SER A 169 10.86 -7.46 7.26
C SER A 169 12.01 -7.39 8.26
N TYR A 170 12.47 -6.20 8.64
CA TYR A 170 13.51 -6.04 9.67
C TYR A 170 13.08 -6.60 11.02
N ILE A 171 11.83 -6.38 11.43
CA ILE A 171 11.34 -6.90 12.70
C ILE A 171 11.12 -8.41 12.60
N ARG A 172 10.51 -8.88 11.52
CA ARG A 172 10.25 -10.30 11.28
C ARG A 172 11.53 -11.14 11.31
N SER A 173 12.60 -10.64 10.70
CA SER A 173 13.90 -11.33 10.64
C SER A 173 14.73 -11.23 11.93
N GLY A 174 14.33 -10.37 12.89
CA GLY A 174 15.10 -10.08 14.09
C GLY A 174 16.22 -9.04 13.87
N ALA A 175 16.28 -8.40 12.70
CA ALA A 175 17.17 -7.27 12.45
C ALA A 175 16.77 -6.03 13.28
N ALA A 176 15.50 -5.95 13.70
CA ALA A 176 14.99 -5.02 14.70
C ALA A 176 14.16 -5.78 15.75
N ASP A 177 14.09 -5.25 16.97
CA ASP A 177 13.39 -5.90 18.08
C ASP A 177 11.89 -5.68 18.02
N LEU A 178 11.49 -4.49 17.62
CA LEU A 178 10.11 -4.05 17.35
C LEU A 178 10.13 -2.86 16.40
N GLY A 179 8.97 -2.36 16.02
CA GLY A 179 8.89 -1.15 15.19
C GLY A 179 7.48 -0.85 14.73
N PHE A 180 7.37 0.23 13.97
CA PHE A 180 6.10 0.72 13.45
C PHE A 180 5.85 0.18 12.05
N ILE A 181 4.73 -0.51 11.88
CA ILE A 181 4.30 -1.03 10.58
C ILE A 181 2.84 -0.64 10.30
N ALA A 182 2.39 -0.87 9.08
CA ALA A 182 0.99 -0.72 8.73
C ALA A 182 0.15 -1.82 9.37
N LEU A 183 -1.05 -1.50 9.87
CA LEU A 183 -2.00 -2.49 10.37
C LEU A 183 -2.32 -3.53 9.27
N SER A 184 -2.38 -3.11 8.01
CA SER A 184 -2.62 -4.00 6.88
C SER A 184 -1.57 -5.09 6.70
N LEU A 185 -0.31 -4.79 7.03
CA LEU A 185 0.76 -5.80 7.06
C LEU A 185 0.64 -6.69 8.29
N ALA A 186 0.36 -6.10 9.47
CA ALA A 186 0.21 -6.86 10.71
C ALA A 186 -0.95 -7.87 10.66
N LYS A 187 -2.01 -7.57 9.90
CA LYS A 187 -3.18 -8.44 9.68
C LYS A 187 -2.98 -9.46 8.55
N ALA A 188 -1.87 -9.40 7.81
CA ALA A 188 -1.57 -10.44 6.85
C ALA A 188 -1.25 -11.75 7.58
N PRO A 189 -1.75 -12.91 7.10
CA PRO A 189 -1.61 -14.20 7.81
C PRO A 189 -0.17 -14.51 8.23
N GLU A 190 0.80 -14.17 7.38
CA GLU A 190 2.22 -14.41 7.63
C GLU A 190 2.80 -13.63 8.81
N LEU A 191 2.29 -12.42 9.08
CA LEU A 191 2.74 -11.59 10.19
C LEU A 191 1.85 -11.77 11.43
N GLU A 192 0.54 -11.97 11.24
CA GLU A 192 -0.41 -12.20 12.33
C GLU A 192 -0.06 -13.48 13.12
N MET A 193 0.38 -14.52 12.40
CA MET A 193 0.75 -15.78 13.02
C MET A 193 1.96 -15.65 13.95
N VAL A 194 2.95 -14.84 13.60
CA VAL A 194 4.25 -14.75 14.31
C VAL A 194 4.41 -13.50 15.16
N GLY A 195 3.51 -12.53 15.05
CA GLY A 195 3.62 -11.24 15.73
C GLY A 195 2.43 -10.88 16.60
N ARG A 196 2.63 -9.83 17.36
CA ARG A 196 1.59 -9.12 18.11
C ARG A 196 1.77 -7.63 17.93
N TYR A 197 0.69 -6.87 18.05
CA TYR A 197 0.73 -5.44 17.85
C TYR A 197 -0.13 -4.68 18.84
N TRP A 198 0.16 -3.39 18.95
CA TRP A 198 -0.67 -2.39 19.58
C TRP A 198 -0.99 -1.29 18.59
N LEU A 199 -2.27 -0.92 18.51
CA LEU A 199 -2.75 0.08 17.57
C LEU A 199 -2.43 1.48 18.10
N VAL A 200 -1.69 2.27 17.31
CA VAL A 200 -1.41 3.66 17.64
C VAL A 200 -2.70 4.49 17.50
N PRO A 201 -3.07 5.31 18.50
CA PRO A 201 -4.23 6.19 18.41
C PRO A 201 -4.14 7.19 17.26
N GLU A 202 -5.25 7.41 16.56
CA GLU A 202 -5.30 8.27 15.37
C GLU A 202 -5.05 9.76 15.66
N ASP A 203 -5.23 10.21 16.90
CA ASP A 203 -4.95 11.58 17.35
C ASP A 203 -3.45 11.85 17.55
N LYS A 204 -2.58 10.84 17.41
CA LYS A 204 -1.13 10.93 17.59
C LYS A 204 -0.35 11.13 16.29
N HIS A 205 -1.02 11.12 15.17
CA HIS A 205 -0.43 11.37 13.86
C HIS A 205 -1.48 11.89 12.88
N LYS A 206 -1.03 12.49 11.78
CA LYS A 206 -1.94 12.86 10.69
C LYS A 206 -2.60 11.63 10.09
N ARG A 207 -3.88 11.76 9.75
CA ARG A 207 -4.66 10.70 9.11
C ARG A 207 -4.01 10.28 7.80
N ILE A 208 -3.82 8.98 7.61
CA ILE A 208 -3.19 8.41 6.42
C ILE A 208 -4.27 8.17 5.36
N LEU A 209 -4.78 9.26 4.78
CA LEU A 209 -5.75 9.18 3.68
C LEU A 209 -5.02 8.79 2.39
N GLN A 210 -5.42 7.67 1.81
CA GLN A 210 -4.78 7.07 0.65
C GLN A 210 -5.59 7.32 -0.61
N GLY A 211 -4.89 7.58 -1.71
CA GLY A 211 -5.51 7.90 -2.99
C GLY A 211 -4.86 7.21 -4.18
N TYR A 212 -5.60 7.08 -5.28
CA TYR A 212 -5.12 6.45 -6.49
C TYR A 212 -5.55 7.21 -7.75
N VAL A 213 -4.75 7.05 -8.80
CA VAL A 213 -4.94 7.68 -10.10
C VAL A 213 -4.54 6.75 -11.23
N ILE A 214 -5.12 6.96 -12.41
CA ILE A 214 -4.55 6.46 -13.67
C ILE A 214 -3.52 7.49 -14.12
N THR A 215 -2.31 7.03 -14.39
CA THR A 215 -1.22 7.87 -14.89
C THR A 215 -1.42 8.18 -16.38
N LYS A 216 -0.62 9.10 -16.91
CA LYS A 216 -0.58 9.39 -18.35
C LYS A 216 -0.24 8.14 -19.18
N GLU A 217 0.66 7.29 -18.69
CA GLU A 217 1.03 6.03 -19.34
C GLU A 217 -0.13 5.02 -19.38
N GLY A 218 -1.03 5.07 -18.40
CA GLY A 218 -2.23 4.22 -18.35
C GLY A 218 -3.36 4.63 -19.31
N GLN A 219 -3.26 5.79 -19.94
CA GLN A 219 -4.36 6.37 -20.75
C GLN A 219 -4.86 5.44 -21.87
N LYS A 220 -3.97 4.71 -22.51
CA LYS A 220 -4.27 3.85 -23.67
C LYS A 220 -4.76 2.46 -23.30
N PHE A 221 -4.75 2.11 -22.01
CA PHE A 221 -5.07 0.77 -21.52
C PHE A 221 -6.51 0.73 -21.01
N VAL A 222 -7.37 0.02 -21.73
CA VAL A 222 -8.79 -0.17 -21.33
C VAL A 222 -8.85 -0.94 -20.00
N SER A 223 -7.99 -1.93 -19.83
CA SER A 223 -7.84 -2.72 -18.61
C SER A 223 -7.42 -1.87 -17.40
N ALA A 224 -6.58 -0.83 -17.60
CA ALA A 224 -6.22 0.09 -16.51
C ALA A 224 -7.45 0.84 -16.00
N ARG A 225 -8.33 1.31 -16.89
CA ARG A 225 -9.58 1.95 -16.48
C ARG A 225 -10.52 0.95 -15.80
N ARG A 226 -10.63 -0.26 -16.31
CA ARG A 226 -11.47 -1.32 -15.72
C ARG A 226 -11.01 -1.67 -14.30
N PHE A 227 -9.70 -1.85 -14.09
CA PHE A 227 -9.15 -2.12 -12.77
C PHE A 227 -9.32 -0.91 -11.83
N TYR A 228 -9.08 0.31 -12.31
CA TYR A 228 -9.30 1.54 -11.56
C TYR A 228 -10.75 1.65 -11.04
N GLU A 229 -11.74 1.29 -11.85
CA GLU A 229 -13.16 1.28 -11.46
C GLU A 229 -13.46 0.12 -10.50
N PHE A 230 -12.84 -1.05 -10.71
CA PHE A 230 -13.00 -2.21 -9.84
C PHE A 230 -12.55 -1.94 -8.40
N VAL A 231 -11.52 -1.12 -8.20
CA VAL A 231 -11.03 -0.71 -6.87
C VAL A 231 -12.12 -0.01 -6.03
N ALA A 232 -13.09 0.64 -6.66
CA ALA A 232 -14.22 1.27 -5.98
C ALA A 232 -15.40 0.29 -5.68
N SER A 233 -15.30 -0.97 -6.09
CA SER A 233 -16.37 -1.97 -5.95
C SER A 233 -16.59 -2.40 -4.48
N LYS A 234 -17.75 -3.00 -4.22
CA LYS A 234 -18.03 -3.61 -2.90
C LYS A 234 -17.05 -4.74 -2.56
N GLU A 235 -16.58 -5.48 -3.56
CA GLU A 235 -15.60 -6.55 -3.41
C GLU A 235 -14.26 -5.99 -2.93
N ALA A 236 -13.77 -4.92 -3.57
CA ALA A 236 -12.54 -4.25 -3.17
C ALA A 236 -12.63 -3.66 -1.75
N ARG A 237 -13.75 -3.04 -1.41
CA ARG A 237 -13.98 -2.50 -0.06
C ARG A 237 -13.90 -3.59 1.02
N LYS A 238 -14.44 -4.79 0.76
CA LYS A 238 -14.33 -5.94 1.68
C LYS A 238 -12.87 -6.36 1.88
N VAL A 239 -12.07 -6.38 0.82
CA VAL A 239 -10.65 -6.70 0.91
C VAL A 239 -9.92 -5.66 1.76
N PHE A 240 -10.10 -4.36 1.50
CA PHE A 240 -9.48 -3.31 2.31
C PHE A 240 -9.88 -3.43 3.80
N THR A 241 -11.15 -3.61 4.10
CA THR A 241 -11.63 -3.78 5.49
C THR A 241 -11.02 -5.03 6.15
N LYS A 242 -10.93 -6.16 5.43
CA LYS A 242 -10.30 -7.40 5.92
C LYS A 242 -8.86 -7.15 6.40
N TYR A 243 -8.10 -6.33 5.70
CA TYR A 243 -6.74 -5.95 6.07
C TYR A 243 -6.65 -4.77 7.05
N GLY A 244 -7.79 -4.33 7.62
CA GLY A 244 -7.81 -3.33 8.69
C GLY A 244 -7.73 -1.88 8.23
N PHE A 245 -7.89 -1.62 6.94
CA PHE A 245 -8.11 -0.26 6.46
C PHE A 245 -9.49 0.24 6.86
N LEU A 246 -9.61 1.52 7.19
CA LEU A 246 -10.89 2.19 7.24
C LEU A 246 -11.26 2.66 5.84
N LEU A 247 -12.56 2.71 5.56
CA LEU A 247 -13.03 3.21 4.28
C LEU A 247 -13.18 4.73 4.31
N PRO A 248 -13.04 5.42 3.15
CA PRO A 248 -13.28 6.85 3.08
C PRO A 248 -14.67 7.20 3.60
N GLY A 249 -14.74 8.18 4.52
CA GLY A 249 -15.97 8.57 5.21
C GLY A 249 -16.20 7.90 6.57
N GLU A 250 -15.45 6.87 6.92
CA GLU A 250 -15.47 6.29 8.28
C GLU A 250 -14.58 7.11 9.22
N ARG A 251 -15.07 7.23 10.47
CA ARG A 251 -14.38 7.91 11.58
C ARG A 251 -13.73 6.89 12.49
#